data_aab3258b0ae893f2fd6e0db4d5c33004
#
_entry.id   aab3258b0ae893f2fd6e0db4d5c33004
#
_cell.length_a   1.000
_cell.length_b   1.000
_cell.length_c   1.000
_cell.angle_alpha   90.00
_cell.angle_beta   90.00
_cell.angle_gamma   90.00
#
_symmetry.space_group_name_H-M   'P 1'
#
loop_
_entity.id
_entity.type
_entity.pdbx_description
1 polymer ?
#
loop_
_entity_poly.entity_id
_entity_poly.type
_entity_poly.pdbx_seq_one_letter_code
_entity_poly.pdbx_strand_id
1 'polypeptide(L)'
;AFLGNNKVLLNWSTGSELNNQGFVIERKTEISNWQSIGMIPGNGTTTEIKHYQFDDYAVSTNKYYYRLKQVDFDGSFEYSNEIEVEFNSVSEFTLNQNYPNPFNPSTKISFTLPQSANVKLSVYNMLGEKVGELLNEVKNAGTYNVNFDGSELTSGMYIYRLEAGDFTATRKMTLIK
;
A
#
# COMPACT_ATOMS: atom_id res chain seq x y z
N ALA A 1 -10.15 2.83 11.61
CA ALA A 1 -9.48 1.87 10.70
C ALA A 1 -8.03 2.27 10.51
N PHE A 2 -7.17 1.31 10.32
CA PHE A 2 -5.75 1.52 9.99
C PHE A 2 -5.44 0.77 8.69
N LEU A 3 -4.63 1.39 7.84
CA LEU A 3 -4.15 0.80 6.60
C LEU A 3 -2.80 0.13 6.87
N GLY A 4 -2.70 -1.16 6.60
CA GLY A 4 -1.45 -1.90 6.57
C GLY A 4 -1.18 -2.41 5.14
N ASN A 5 -0.05 -3.08 4.93
CA ASN A 5 0.27 -3.69 3.63
C ASN A 5 -0.86 -4.62 3.17
N ASN A 6 -1.70 -4.19 2.22
CA ASN A 6 -2.83 -4.89 1.64
C ASN A 6 -3.91 -5.37 2.62
N LYS A 7 -4.10 -4.70 3.76
CA LYS A 7 -5.20 -5.00 4.68
C LYS A 7 -5.79 -3.74 5.32
N VAL A 8 -7.06 -3.80 5.66
CA VAL A 8 -7.74 -2.84 6.53
C VAL A 8 -7.92 -3.46 7.89
N LEU A 9 -7.42 -2.81 8.93
CA LEU A 9 -7.66 -3.17 10.32
C LEU A 9 -8.81 -2.32 10.86
N LEU A 10 -9.93 -2.95 11.17
CA LEU A 10 -11.09 -2.33 11.80
C LEU A 10 -11.02 -2.57 13.31
N ASN A 11 -11.12 -1.51 14.09
CA ASN A 11 -11.22 -1.58 15.55
C ASN A 11 -12.46 -0.80 16.01
N TRP A 12 -13.17 -1.37 16.98
CA TRP A 12 -14.29 -0.68 17.65
C TRP A 12 -14.38 -1.11 19.11
N SER A 13 -15.18 -0.42 19.87
CA SER A 13 -15.47 -0.77 21.25
C SER A 13 -16.92 -0.46 21.58
N THR A 14 -17.46 -1.22 22.52
CA THR A 14 -18.78 -0.98 23.13
C THR A 14 -18.58 -0.53 24.58
N GLY A 15 -19.38 0.42 25.04
CA GLY A 15 -19.41 0.81 26.46
C GLY A 15 -20.22 -0.17 27.30
N SER A 16 -21.27 -0.75 26.73
CA SER A 16 -22.12 -1.82 27.26
C SER A 16 -22.77 -2.56 26.12
N GLU A 17 -23.25 -3.76 26.37
CA GLU A 17 -24.01 -4.57 25.41
C GLU A 17 -25.26 -5.11 26.09
N LEU A 18 -26.35 -5.21 25.33
CA LEU A 18 -27.59 -5.81 25.76
C LEU A 18 -28.04 -6.80 24.66
N ASN A 19 -28.17 -8.07 25.03
CA ASN A 19 -28.64 -9.14 24.15
C ASN A 19 -27.81 -9.30 22.84
N ASN A 20 -26.58 -8.77 22.80
CA ASN A 20 -25.75 -8.71 21.61
C ASN A 20 -25.20 -10.09 21.21
N GLN A 21 -25.67 -10.65 20.08
CA GLN A 21 -25.14 -11.86 19.48
C GLN A 21 -23.79 -11.61 18.81
N GLY A 22 -23.63 -10.45 18.16
CA GLY A 22 -22.36 -10.10 17.48
C GLY A 22 -22.49 -8.98 16.48
N PHE A 23 -21.37 -8.77 15.80
CA PHE A 23 -21.21 -7.73 14.78
C PHE A 23 -20.90 -8.37 13.45
N VAL A 24 -21.79 -8.19 12.48
CA VAL A 24 -21.52 -8.49 11.07
C VAL A 24 -20.78 -7.30 10.48
N ILE A 25 -19.59 -7.56 9.93
CA ILE A 25 -18.80 -6.56 9.24
C ILE A 25 -19.26 -6.51 7.78
N GLU A 26 -19.70 -5.36 7.34
CA GLU A 26 -20.14 -5.14 5.97
C GLU A 26 -19.24 -4.16 5.25
N ARG A 27 -18.95 -4.45 3.99
CA ARG A 27 -18.11 -3.65 3.10
C ARG A 27 -18.79 -3.41 1.77
N LYS A 28 -18.59 -2.23 1.18
CA LYS A 28 -18.92 -1.91 -0.22
C LYS A 28 -17.80 -1.09 -0.86
N THR A 29 -17.84 -1.00 -2.19
CA THR A 29 -17.11 0.01 -2.98
C THR A 29 -18.10 1.08 -3.45
N GLU A 30 -17.63 2.09 -4.19
CA GLU A 30 -18.51 3.11 -4.79
C GLU A 30 -19.55 2.53 -5.75
N ILE A 31 -19.23 1.42 -6.41
CA ILE A 31 -20.03 0.79 -7.46
C ILE A 31 -20.67 -0.53 -7.04
N SER A 32 -20.46 -0.99 -5.80
CA SER A 32 -21.01 -2.26 -5.30
C SER A 32 -22.05 -2.04 -4.18
N ASN A 33 -22.87 -3.06 -3.96
CA ASN A 33 -23.73 -3.12 -2.79
C ASN A 33 -22.97 -3.58 -1.55
N TRP A 34 -23.56 -3.39 -0.37
CA TRP A 34 -23.07 -3.91 0.89
C TRP A 34 -22.95 -5.44 0.85
N GLN A 35 -21.81 -5.94 1.26
CA GLN A 35 -21.49 -7.36 1.37
C GLN A 35 -21.00 -7.66 2.78
N SER A 36 -21.52 -8.71 3.39
CA SER A 36 -20.98 -9.25 4.64
C SER A 36 -19.62 -9.92 4.34
N ILE A 37 -18.59 -9.50 5.07
CA ILE A 37 -17.21 -10.02 4.93
C ILE A 37 -16.73 -10.77 6.16
N GLY A 38 -17.52 -10.78 7.24
CA GLY A 38 -17.22 -11.51 8.44
C GLY A 38 -18.20 -11.21 9.57
N MET A 39 -18.07 -11.96 10.66
CA MET A 39 -18.81 -11.74 11.88
C MET A 39 -17.89 -11.96 13.09
N ILE A 40 -17.98 -11.07 14.05
CA ILE A 40 -17.32 -11.17 15.35
C ILE A 40 -18.38 -11.40 16.44
N PRO A 41 -18.28 -12.46 17.25
CA PRO A 41 -19.22 -12.69 18.34
C PRO A 41 -19.25 -11.54 19.34
N GLY A 42 -20.43 -11.19 19.81
CA GLY A 42 -20.65 -10.25 20.92
C GLY A 42 -20.50 -10.91 22.29
N ASN A 43 -20.71 -10.15 23.34
CA ASN A 43 -20.64 -10.63 24.72
C ASN A 43 -22.00 -10.76 25.40
N GLY A 44 -23.10 -10.83 24.61
CA GLY A 44 -24.45 -10.93 25.13
C GLY A 44 -24.88 -9.67 25.89
N THR A 45 -25.04 -9.78 27.20
CA THR A 45 -25.37 -8.62 28.06
C THR A 45 -24.23 -8.35 29.02
N THR A 46 -23.61 -7.18 28.90
CA THR A 46 -22.51 -6.74 29.77
C THR A 46 -22.48 -5.22 29.91
N THR A 47 -22.04 -4.74 31.05
CA THR A 47 -21.77 -3.32 31.33
C THR A 47 -20.30 -2.96 31.25
N GLU A 48 -19.46 -3.93 30.90
CA GLU A 48 -18.02 -3.73 30.74
C GLU A 48 -17.70 -3.27 29.32
N ILE A 49 -16.68 -2.41 29.21
CA ILE A 49 -16.15 -2.01 27.90
C ILE A 49 -15.54 -3.25 27.24
N LYS A 50 -15.96 -3.50 25.99
CA LYS A 50 -15.40 -4.56 25.15
C LYS A 50 -14.72 -3.95 23.93
N HIS A 51 -13.60 -4.56 23.53
CA HIS A 51 -12.81 -4.15 22.37
C HIS A 51 -12.83 -5.25 21.34
N TYR A 52 -12.99 -4.87 20.07
CA TYR A 52 -13.11 -5.79 18.95
C TYR A 52 -12.16 -5.38 17.83
N GLN A 53 -11.76 -6.37 17.05
CA GLN A 53 -10.89 -6.19 15.92
C GLN A 53 -11.28 -7.11 14.78
N PHE A 54 -11.17 -6.63 13.55
CA PHE A 54 -11.33 -7.41 12.33
C PHE A 54 -10.32 -6.99 11.29
N ASP A 55 -9.64 -7.98 10.67
CA ASP A 55 -8.68 -7.77 9.59
C ASP A 55 -9.32 -8.12 8.25
N ASP A 56 -9.49 -7.16 7.38
CA ASP A 56 -9.92 -7.37 5.99
C ASP A 56 -8.71 -7.40 5.05
N TYR A 57 -8.38 -8.59 4.54
CA TYR A 57 -7.25 -8.82 3.64
C TYR A 57 -7.63 -8.77 2.15
N ALA A 58 -8.91 -8.84 1.82
CA ALA A 58 -9.38 -8.89 0.45
C ALA A 58 -9.60 -7.50 -0.16
N VAL A 59 -8.65 -6.59 0.05
CA VAL A 59 -8.73 -5.21 -0.45
C VAL A 59 -7.92 -5.06 -1.73
N SER A 60 -8.59 -4.69 -2.81
CA SER A 60 -8.03 -4.58 -4.16
C SER A 60 -8.37 -3.27 -4.88
N THR A 61 -9.20 -2.42 -4.28
CA THR A 61 -9.60 -1.13 -4.84
C THR A 61 -9.07 0.03 -3.99
N ASN A 62 -9.14 1.24 -4.52
CA ASN A 62 -8.62 2.43 -3.86
C ASN A 62 -9.51 2.93 -2.72
N LYS A 63 -10.81 2.58 -2.72
CA LYS A 63 -11.79 3.11 -1.78
C LYS A 63 -12.81 2.08 -1.38
N TYR A 64 -13.00 1.94 -0.06
CA TYR A 64 -14.02 1.09 0.54
C TYR A 64 -14.81 1.86 1.59
N TYR A 65 -16.05 1.44 1.78
CA TYR A 65 -16.91 1.85 2.88
C TYR A 65 -17.17 0.64 3.76
N TYR A 66 -17.12 0.85 5.07
CA TYR A 66 -17.39 -0.18 6.06
C TYR A 66 -18.48 0.29 7.00
N ARG A 67 -19.26 -0.65 7.50
CA ARG A 67 -20.16 -0.46 8.62
C ARG A 67 -20.26 -1.76 9.42
N LEU A 68 -20.67 -1.64 10.67
CA LEU A 68 -21.05 -2.75 11.50
C LEU A 68 -22.58 -2.90 11.49
N LYS A 69 -23.03 -4.14 11.43
CA LYS A 69 -24.41 -4.51 11.72
C LYS A 69 -24.36 -5.28 13.02
N GLN A 70 -24.71 -4.63 14.14
CA GLN A 70 -24.90 -5.32 15.41
C GLN A 70 -26.17 -6.13 15.31
N VAL A 71 -26.13 -7.39 15.71
CA VAL A 71 -27.26 -8.32 15.68
C VAL A 71 -27.46 -8.86 17.08
N ASP A 72 -28.71 -8.85 17.55
CA ASP A 72 -29.10 -9.39 18.83
C ASP A 72 -29.58 -10.83 18.71
N PHE A 73 -29.65 -11.57 19.82
CA PHE A 73 -30.09 -12.98 19.84
C PHE A 73 -31.53 -13.16 19.39
N ASP A 74 -32.37 -12.12 19.42
CA ASP A 74 -33.74 -12.15 18.91
C ASP A 74 -33.84 -11.85 17.40
N GLY A 75 -32.70 -11.55 16.75
CA GLY A 75 -32.60 -11.23 15.33
C GLY A 75 -32.83 -9.75 14.99
N SER A 76 -33.13 -8.91 15.98
CA SER A 76 -33.11 -7.46 15.78
C SER A 76 -31.68 -6.95 15.48
N PHE A 77 -31.56 -5.82 14.82
CA PHE A 77 -30.23 -5.30 14.46
C PHE A 77 -30.22 -3.76 14.35
N GLU A 78 -29.03 -3.21 14.53
CA GLU A 78 -28.71 -1.81 14.25
C GLU A 78 -27.45 -1.68 13.42
N TYR A 79 -27.33 -0.57 12.66
CA TYR A 79 -26.13 -0.23 11.91
C TYR A 79 -25.34 0.87 12.63
N SER A 80 -24.01 0.72 12.61
CA SER A 80 -23.10 1.82 12.94
C SER A 80 -23.10 2.89 11.86
N ASN A 81 -22.46 4.02 12.16
CA ASN A 81 -22.06 4.95 11.11
C ASN A 81 -21.17 4.26 10.07
N GLU A 82 -21.29 4.70 8.81
CA GLU A 82 -20.37 4.29 7.75
C GLU A 82 -19.04 4.98 7.94
N ILE A 83 -17.95 4.24 7.71
CA ILE A 83 -16.60 4.80 7.64
C ILE A 83 -16.04 4.59 6.24
N GLU A 84 -15.38 5.61 5.73
CA GLU A 84 -14.67 5.56 4.47
C GLU A 84 -13.20 5.24 4.73
N VAL A 85 -12.63 4.33 3.94
CA VAL A 85 -11.22 3.97 3.96
C VAL A 85 -10.68 4.10 2.55
N GLU A 86 -9.82 5.08 2.34
CA GLU A 86 -9.17 5.32 1.07
C GLU A 86 -7.73 4.78 1.13
N PHE A 87 -7.44 3.90 0.19
CA PHE A 87 -6.06 3.47 -0.03
C PHE A 87 -5.42 4.47 -0.98
N ASN A 88 -4.37 5.12 -0.55
CA ASN A 88 -3.42 5.70 -1.49
C ASN A 88 -2.69 4.55 -2.19
N SER A 89 -3.44 3.73 -2.93
CA SER A 89 -2.81 2.73 -3.76
C SER A 89 -2.05 3.49 -4.83
N VAL A 90 -0.79 3.25 -4.84
CA VAL A 90 0.04 3.61 -5.97
C VAL A 90 -0.52 2.85 -7.16
N SER A 91 -1.25 3.56 -8.02
CA SER A 91 -2.01 2.93 -9.11
C SER A 91 -1.15 2.54 -10.30
N GLU A 92 0.07 3.05 -10.38
CA GLU A 92 0.94 2.89 -11.56
C GLU A 92 2.40 2.66 -11.18
N PHE A 93 3.07 1.88 -12.00
CA PHE A 93 4.53 1.82 -11.98
C PHE A 93 5.09 3.17 -12.40
N THR A 94 5.95 3.74 -11.58
CA THR A 94 6.65 4.97 -11.95
C THR A 94 8.14 4.85 -11.70
N LEU A 95 8.92 5.49 -12.56
CA LEU A 95 10.33 5.77 -12.34
C LEU A 95 10.51 7.29 -12.37
N ASN A 96 10.84 7.89 -11.25
CA ASN A 96 11.01 9.34 -11.15
C ASN A 96 12.40 9.78 -11.60
N GLN A 97 12.52 11.08 -11.91
CA GLN A 97 13.82 11.69 -12.15
C GLN A 97 14.64 11.64 -10.85
N ASN A 98 15.91 11.25 -10.96
CA ASN A 98 16.84 11.28 -9.82
C ASN A 98 17.00 12.71 -9.27
N TYR A 99 17.19 12.81 -7.97
CA TYR A 99 17.43 14.08 -7.33
C TYR A 99 18.59 14.00 -6.32
N PRO A 100 19.54 14.93 -6.38
CA PRO A 100 19.71 16.00 -7.38
C PRO A 100 20.03 15.48 -8.80
N ASN A 101 19.77 16.29 -9.82
CA ASN A 101 20.22 16.09 -11.19
C ASN A 101 20.46 17.46 -11.85
N PRO A 102 21.67 17.86 -12.23
CA PRO A 102 22.94 17.10 -12.11
C PRO A 102 23.29 16.74 -10.66
N PHE A 103 24.14 15.73 -10.46
CA PHE A 103 24.53 15.25 -9.12
C PHE A 103 26.07 15.19 -8.96
N ASN A 104 26.55 15.25 -7.69
CA ASN A 104 27.97 15.19 -7.33
C ASN A 104 28.15 14.63 -5.90
N PRO A 105 28.80 13.50 -5.66
CA PRO A 105 28.84 12.36 -6.56
C PRO A 105 27.58 11.47 -6.37
N SER A 106 26.69 11.82 -5.43
CA SER A 106 25.54 11.00 -5.02
C SER A 106 24.20 11.58 -5.44
N THR A 107 23.27 10.70 -5.74
CA THR A 107 21.88 11.05 -6.05
C THR A 107 20.92 9.97 -5.55
N LYS A 108 19.65 10.32 -5.43
CA LYS A 108 18.56 9.42 -5.06
C LYS A 108 17.68 9.16 -6.27
N ILE A 109 17.41 7.89 -6.55
CA ILE A 109 16.45 7.43 -7.54
C ILE A 109 15.22 6.92 -6.79
N SER A 110 14.04 7.43 -7.13
CA SER A 110 12.78 6.97 -6.56
C SER A 110 11.91 6.31 -7.62
N PHE A 111 11.22 5.25 -7.22
CA PHE A 111 10.27 4.54 -8.07
C PHE A 111 9.11 3.97 -7.24
N THR A 112 8.06 3.60 -7.92
CA THR A 112 6.82 3.16 -7.31
C THR A 112 6.31 1.89 -7.97
N LEU A 113 5.84 0.94 -7.17
CA LEU A 113 5.30 -0.34 -7.58
C LEU A 113 3.85 -0.44 -7.11
N PRO A 114 2.86 -0.60 -8.00
CA PRO A 114 1.47 -0.81 -7.62
C PRO A 114 1.21 -2.21 -7.07
N GLN A 115 2.07 -3.17 -7.37
CA GLN A 115 1.99 -4.56 -6.94
C GLN A 115 3.38 -5.14 -6.69
N SER A 116 3.44 -6.29 -6.03
CA SER A 116 4.70 -7.03 -5.87
C SER A 116 5.27 -7.45 -7.23
N ALA A 117 6.57 -7.21 -7.42
CA ALA A 117 7.26 -7.55 -8.65
C ALA A 117 8.73 -7.88 -8.39
N ASN A 118 9.33 -8.66 -9.29
CA ASN A 118 10.78 -8.78 -9.36
C ASN A 118 11.33 -7.49 -9.98
N VAL A 119 12.12 -6.75 -9.20
CA VAL A 119 12.62 -5.41 -9.56
C VAL A 119 14.10 -5.47 -9.86
N LYS A 120 14.47 -4.93 -11.01
CA LYS A 120 15.87 -4.71 -11.38
C LYS A 120 16.07 -3.23 -11.72
N LEU A 121 17.00 -2.59 -11.01
CA LEU A 121 17.42 -1.21 -11.26
C LEU A 121 18.90 -1.20 -11.64
N SER A 122 19.19 -0.81 -12.87
CA SER A 122 20.55 -0.83 -13.44
C SER A 122 20.93 0.53 -14.02
N VAL A 123 22.23 0.84 -13.99
CA VAL A 123 22.81 2.06 -14.54
C VAL A 123 23.71 1.71 -15.72
N TYR A 124 23.61 2.51 -16.78
CA TYR A 124 24.34 2.34 -18.04
C TYR A 124 25.04 3.65 -18.45
N ASN A 125 26.19 3.53 -19.11
CA ASN A 125 26.80 4.65 -19.80
C ASN A 125 26.09 4.91 -21.16
N MET A 126 26.53 5.94 -21.87
CA MET A 126 25.95 6.32 -23.16
C MET A 126 26.25 5.32 -24.30
N LEU A 127 27.19 4.37 -24.09
CA LEU A 127 27.46 3.29 -25.04
C LEU A 127 26.54 2.08 -24.78
N GLY A 128 25.70 2.12 -23.75
CA GLY A 128 24.81 1.01 -23.36
C GLY A 128 25.48 -0.05 -22.48
N GLU A 129 26.70 0.18 -22.01
CA GLU A 129 27.39 -0.72 -21.10
C GLU A 129 26.86 -0.53 -19.68
N LYS A 130 26.54 -1.64 -19.00
CA LYS A 130 26.09 -1.61 -17.60
C LYS A 130 27.25 -1.25 -16.68
N VAL A 131 27.14 -0.12 -16.00
CA VAL A 131 28.15 0.38 -15.04
C VAL A 131 27.74 0.16 -13.58
N GLY A 132 26.50 -0.25 -13.32
CA GLY A 132 26.04 -0.58 -11.98
C GLY A 132 24.72 -1.33 -11.97
N GLU A 133 24.51 -2.17 -10.94
CA GLU A 133 23.24 -2.80 -10.62
C GLU A 133 22.88 -2.41 -9.18
N LEU A 134 21.80 -1.66 -9.01
CA LEU A 134 21.42 -1.06 -7.73
C LEU A 134 20.43 -1.92 -6.96
N LEU A 135 19.57 -2.64 -7.69
CA LEU A 135 18.60 -3.60 -7.15
C LEU A 135 18.43 -4.77 -8.11
N ASN A 136 18.23 -5.96 -7.53
CA ASN A 136 17.81 -7.16 -8.26
C ASN A 136 17.12 -8.13 -7.27
N GLU A 137 15.88 -7.81 -6.88
CA GLU A 137 15.15 -8.57 -5.86
C GLU A 137 13.63 -8.37 -5.99
N VAL A 138 12.85 -9.23 -5.34
CA VAL A 138 11.40 -9.06 -5.23
C VAL A 138 11.09 -7.96 -4.24
N LYS A 139 10.27 -6.99 -4.65
CA LYS A 139 9.73 -5.91 -3.82
C LYS A 139 8.21 -5.98 -3.80
N ASN A 140 7.63 -5.68 -2.65
CA ASN A 140 6.17 -5.53 -2.51
C ASN A 140 5.68 -4.22 -3.15
N ALA A 141 4.35 -4.04 -3.24
CA ALA A 141 3.76 -2.75 -3.60
C ALA A 141 4.27 -1.66 -2.65
N GLY A 142 4.55 -0.46 -3.20
CA GLY A 142 5.05 0.67 -2.42
C GLY A 142 5.98 1.60 -3.18
N THR A 143 6.43 2.65 -2.52
CA THR A 143 7.41 3.61 -3.03
C THR A 143 8.78 3.34 -2.43
N TYR A 144 9.80 3.31 -3.28
CA TYR A 144 11.17 2.99 -2.94
C TYR A 144 12.13 4.10 -3.30
N ASN A 145 13.17 4.24 -2.48
CA ASN A 145 14.26 5.19 -2.71
C ASN A 145 15.58 4.42 -2.68
N VAL A 146 16.39 4.61 -3.72
CA VAL A 146 17.70 3.98 -3.87
C VAL A 146 18.74 5.06 -4.03
N ASN A 147 19.78 5.02 -3.20
CA ASN A 147 20.90 5.93 -3.34
C ASN A 147 21.87 5.36 -4.38
N PHE A 148 22.37 6.24 -5.24
CA PHE A 148 23.41 5.92 -6.20
C PHE A 148 24.61 6.83 -5.95
N ASP A 149 25.79 6.21 -5.84
CA ASP A 149 27.07 6.89 -5.72
C ASP A 149 27.88 6.69 -7.01
N GLY A 150 28.18 7.78 -7.70
CA GLY A 150 28.96 7.84 -8.92
C GLY A 150 30.44 8.20 -8.70
N SER A 151 30.98 8.11 -7.48
CA SER A 151 32.35 8.50 -7.15
C SER A 151 33.38 7.82 -8.03
N GLU A 152 33.18 6.56 -8.41
CA GLU A 152 34.06 5.79 -9.28
C GLU A 152 33.88 6.04 -10.80
N LEU A 153 32.80 6.80 -11.15
CA LEU A 153 32.49 7.09 -12.54
C LEU A 153 33.05 8.44 -12.98
N THR A 154 33.23 8.62 -14.28
CA THR A 154 33.64 9.91 -14.89
C THR A 154 32.45 10.85 -15.00
N SER A 155 32.71 12.17 -14.96
CA SER A 155 31.67 13.16 -15.27
C SER A 155 31.06 12.88 -16.64
N GLY A 156 29.73 12.95 -16.74
CA GLY A 156 29.06 12.64 -17.99
C GLY A 156 27.60 12.27 -17.81
N MET A 157 26.99 11.86 -18.90
CA MET A 157 25.59 11.42 -18.92
C MET A 157 25.47 9.91 -18.77
N TYR A 158 24.52 9.49 -17.94
CA TYR A 158 24.21 8.09 -17.67
C TYR A 158 22.71 7.85 -17.83
N ILE A 159 22.33 6.61 -18.01
CA ILE A 159 20.93 6.17 -18.09
C ILE A 159 20.69 5.16 -16.97
N TYR A 160 19.62 5.31 -16.21
CA TYR A 160 19.16 4.25 -15.33
C TYR A 160 17.86 3.67 -15.84
N ARG A 161 17.73 2.34 -15.69
CA ARG A 161 16.59 1.55 -16.15
C ARG A 161 16.00 0.79 -14.97
N LEU A 162 14.70 0.90 -14.82
CA LEU A 162 13.88 0.08 -13.93
C LEU A 162 13.13 -0.95 -14.78
N GLU A 163 13.24 -2.21 -14.37
CA GLU A 163 12.47 -3.35 -14.89
C GLU A 163 11.69 -3.93 -13.71
N ALA A 164 10.37 -4.06 -13.81
CA ALA A 164 9.49 -4.58 -12.76
C ALA A 164 8.34 -5.38 -13.37
N GLY A 165 8.47 -6.70 -13.44
CA GLY A 165 7.59 -7.56 -14.24
C GLY A 165 7.62 -7.14 -15.72
N ASP A 166 6.47 -6.82 -16.31
CA ASP A 166 6.36 -6.37 -17.69
C ASP A 166 6.63 -4.86 -17.88
N PHE A 167 6.77 -4.13 -16.76
CA PHE A 167 7.05 -2.70 -16.80
C PHE A 167 8.55 -2.43 -17.00
N THR A 168 8.86 -1.53 -17.94
CA THR A 168 10.22 -1.03 -18.14
C THR A 168 10.20 0.48 -18.34
N ALA A 169 11.03 1.20 -17.61
CA ALA A 169 11.21 2.63 -17.75
C ALA A 169 12.70 3.02 -17.66
N THR A 170 13.04 4.10 -18.37
CA THR A 170 14.39 4.66 -18.37
C THR A 170 14.37 6.15 -18.12
N ARG A 171 15.43 6.65 -17.45
CA ARG A 171 15.67 8.08 -17.23
C ARG A 171 17.16 8.39 -17.44
N LYS A 172 17.45 9.64 -17.77
CA LYS A 172 18.82 10.15 -17.91
C LYS A 172 19.23 10.89 -16.63
N MET A 173 20.50 10.81 -16.28
CA MET A 173 21.09 11.57 -15.18
C MET A 173 22.48 12.10 -15.59
N THR A 174 22.90 13.20 -14.99
CA THR A 174 24.18 13.87 -15.30
C THR A 174 25.03 13.92 -14.04
N LEU A 175 26.20 13.29 -14.09
CA LEU A 175 27.22 13.37 -13.05
C LEU A 175 28.20 14.52 -13.39
N ILE A 176 28.42 15.35 -12.40
CA ILE A 176 29.43 16.43 -12.44
C ILE A 176 30.41 16.23 -11.26
N LYS A 177 31.67 16.33 -11.52
CA LYS A 177 32.74 16.34 -10.50
C LYS A 177 33.44 17.66 -10.48
#